data_9224a21c540e6790cafb056dd3243579
#
_entry.id   9224a21c540e6790cafb056dd3243579
#
_cell.length_a   1.000
_cell.length_b   1.000
_cell.length_c   1.000
_cell.angle_alpha   90.00
_cell.angle_beta   90.00
_cell.angle_gamma   90.00
#
_symmetry.space_group_name_H-M   'P 1'
#
loop_
_entity.id
_entity.type
_entity.pdbx_description
1 polymer ?
#
loop_
_entity_poly.entity_id
_entity_poly.type
_entity_poly.pdbx_seq_one_letter_code
_entity_poly.pdbx_strand_id
1 'polypeptide(L)'
;MAVSDKEPVYGIGPTLLSASVMSFAILGDALIYVVLPVNAAAFGITIFWVGILLAANRIIRIFTLGPIGLLAQRISPRKLAIVGAIGSTISTLLCGIAEGPTILLAARLLWGLSFAILTLVIYSYAVSDRRKAGTNMGWSRAIHSVGPSLVLLVGPWAAIELGPTNIFIWLGIITGLSLPIAFLLPKEGRKIKSKKNRWFPKPKRFDLFLLIIGLTVDGIFAIGITLTIAESSSVGTAMITGGALIGLRRVLEASLSPVGGILGDHFGPNRLLLISTLLLALGFALLTADFPLIGGFCVVVARALIAVLWPAEIARRT
;
A
#
# COMPACT_ATOMS: atom_id res chain seq x y z
N MET A 1 -27.95 -32.52 -13.03
CA MET A 1 -26.70 -32.46 -12.24
C MET A 1 -26.46 -31.01 -11.88
N ALA A 2 -26.92 -30.55 -10.73
CA ALA A 2 -26.78 -29.15 -10.29
C ALA A 2 -25.36 -28.94 -9.82
N VAL A 3 -24.57 -28.20 -10.61
CA VAL A 3 -23.23 -27.76 -10.21
C VAL A 3 -23.44 -26.80 -9.02
N SER A 4 -23.03 -27.25 -7.85
CA SER A 4 -23.07 -26.45 -6.62
C SER A 4 -22.18 -25.20 -6.82
N ASP A 5 -22.81 -24.05 -7.00
CA ASP A 5 -22.17 -22.72 -7.12
C ASP A 5 -21.58 -22.24 -5.76
N LYS A 6 -21.06 -23.15 -4.95
CA LYS A 6 -20.34 -22.77 -3.73
C LYS A 6 -18.98 -22.23 -4.13
N GLU A 7 -18.88 -20.89 -4.07
CA GLU A 7 -17.59 -20.21 -4.24
C GLU A 7 -16.55 -20.83 -3.28
N PRO A 8 -15.30 -21.09 -3.76
CA PRO A 8 -14.28 -21.71 -2.93
C PRO A 8 -13.94 -20.82 -1.73
N VAL A 9 -14.04 -21.37 -0.54
CA VAL A 9 -13.57 -20.72 0.70
C VAL A 9 -12.13 -21.16 0.90
N TYR A 10 -11.23 -20.19 0.86
CA TYR A 10 -9.81 -20.44 1.07
C TYR A 10 -9.42 -20.23 2.53
N GLY A 11 -8.50 -21.08 3.02
CA GLY A 11 -7.78 -20.81 4.25
C GLY A 11 -6.90 -19.55 4.13
N ILE A 12 -6.20 -19.19 5.20
CA ILE A 12 -5.36 -17.99 5.26
C ILE A 12 -4.15 -18.03 4.27
N GLY A 13 -3.70 -19.21 3.84
CA GLY A 13 -2.50 -19.40 3.02
C GLY A 13 -2.47 -18.56 1.73
N PRO A 14 -3.48 -18.61 0.85
CA PRO A 14 -3.51 -17.77 -0.35
C PRO A 14 -3.53 -16.27 -0.07
N THR A 15 -4.13 -15.86 1.05
CA THR A 15 -4.09 -14.46 1.51
C THR A 15 -2.66 -14.04 1.87
N LEU A 16 -1.93 -14.88 2.61
CA LEU A 16 -0.54 -14.60 2.97
C LEU A 16 0.37 -14.59 1.75
N LEU A 17 0.20 -15.56 0.83
CA LEU A 17 0.95 -15.59 -0.44
C LEU A 17 0.70 -14.32 -1.27
N SER A 18 -0.54 -13.90 -1.43
CA SER A 18 -0.85 -12.68 -2.19
C SER A 18 -0.30 -11.42 -1.51
N ALA A 19 -0.30 -11.37 -0.18
CA ALA A 19 0.31 -10.31 0.60
C ALA A 19 1.84 -10.31 0.47
N SER A 20 2.48 -11.49 0.37
CA SER A 20 3.92 -11.61 0.11
C SER A 20 4.28 -11.10 -1.29
N VAL A 21 3.50 -11.44 -2.32
CA VAL A 21 3.66 -10.84 -3.66
C VAL A 21 3.69 -9.32 -3.57
N MET A 22 2.73 -8.73 -2.85
CA MET A 22 2.63 -7.28 -2.69
C MET A 22 3.79 -6.73 -1.86
N SER A 23 4.28 -7.45 -0.84
CA SER A 23 5.40 -7.06 0.00
C SER A 23 6.69 -6.87 -0.81
N PHE A 24 6.98 -7.76 -1.74
CA PHE A 24 8.10 -7.62 -2.68
C PHE A 24 7.82 -6.56 -3.76
N ALA A 25 6.61 -6.50 -4.27
CA ALA A 25 6.24 -5.58 -5.34
C ALA A 25 6.36 -4.10 -4.95
N ILE A 26 6.17 -3.75 -3.68
CA ILE A 26 6.11 -2.35 -3.20
C ILE A 26 7.47 -1.76 -2.79
N LEU A 27 8.57 -2.52 -2.85
CA LEU A 27 9.88 -2.10 -2.35
C LEU A 27 10.34 -0.77 -2.97
N GLY A 28 10.32 -0.68 -4.30
CA GLY A 28 10.71 0.54 -5.01
C GLY A 28 9.80 1.73 -4.69
N ASP A 29 8.49 1.51 -4.61
CA ASP A 29 7.54 2.56 -4.24
C ASP A 29 7.76 3.07 -2.81
N ALA A 30 8.09 2.20 -1.87
CA ALA A 30 8.33 2.62 -0.49
C ALA A 30 9.58 3.52 -0.40
N LEU A 31 10.67 3.16 -1.06
CA LEU A 31 11.93 3.89 -0.98
C LEU A 31 11.88 5.23 -1.74
N ILE A 32 11.16 5.31 -2.85
CA ILE A 32 11.15 6.51 -3.69
C ILE A 32 10.61 7.75 -2.96
N TYR A 33 9.72 7.57 -1.97
CA TYR A 33 9.20 8.67 -1.14
C TYR A 33 10.26 9.31 -0.25
N VAL A 34 11.35 8.59 0.03
CA VAL A 34 12.47 9.08 0.85
C VAL A 34 13.61 9.59 -0.04
N VAL A 35 13.92 8.87 -1.12
CA VAL A 35 15.08 9.17 -1.98
C VAL A 35 14.79 10.31 -2.95
N LEU A 36 13.65 10.29 -3.65
CA LEU A 36 13.35 11.23 -4.73
C LEU A 36 13.26 12.69 -4.27
N PRO A 37 12.63 13.05 -3.14
CA PRO A 37 12.51 14.46 -2.72
C PRO A 37 13.84 15.15 -2.49
N VAL A 38 14.84 14.42 -1.99
CA VAL A 38 16.15 14.96 -1.62
C VAL A 38 17.23 14.73 -2.67
N ASN A 39 16.93 13.94 -3.71
CA ASN A 39 17.87 13.64 -4.80
C ASN A 39 17.29 13.95 -6.20
N ALA A 40 16.36 14.90 -6.31
CA ALA A 40 15.66 15.19 -7.57
C ALA A 40 16.63 15.44 -8.75
N ALA A 41 17.74 16.15 -8.50
CA ALA A 41 18.75 16.42 -9.51
C ALA A 41 19.43 15.16 -10.07
N ALA A 42 19.64 14.12 -9.23
CA ALA A 42 20.22 12.85 -9.68
C ALA A 42 19.32 12.09 -10.66
N PHE A 43 18.01 12.36 -10.64
CA PHE A 43 17.03 11.83 -11.58
C PHE A 43 16.77 12.75 -12.77
N GLY A 44 17.53 13.85 -12.92
CA GLY A 44 17.34 14.83 -13.99
C GLY A 44 16.03 15.60 -13.92
N ILE A 45 15.48 15.82 -12.71
CA ILE A 45 14.21 16.51 -12.49
C ILE A 45 14.33 17.67 -11.51
N THR A 46 13.39 18.60 -11.57
CA THR A 46 13.25 19.68 -10.58
C THR A 46 12.34 19.24 -9.42
N ILE A 47 12.40 19.94 -8.30
CA ILE A 47 11.55 19.67 -7.12
C ILE A 47 10.05 19.75 -7.45
N PHE A 48 9.66 20.56 -8.42
CA PHE A 48 8.28 20.66 -8.91
C PHE A 48 7.76 19.30 -9.42
N TRP A 49 8.59 18.58 -10.18
CA TRP A 49 8.23 17.26 -10.69
C TRP A 49 8.07 16.20 -9.59
N VAL A 50 8.77 16.33 -8.47
CA VAL A 50 8.68 15.36 -7.36
C VAL A 50 7.25 15.22 -6.88
N GLY A 51 6.53 16.33 -6.63
CA GLY A 51 5.14 16.31 -6.22
C GLY A 51 4.22 15.62 -7.24
N ILE A 52 4.38 15.96 -8.53
CA ILE A 52 3.60 15.37 -9.63
C ILE A 52 3.84 13.86 -9.70
N LEU A 53 5.10 13.42 -9.67
CA LEU A 53 5.47 12.01 -9.79
C LEU A 53 4.99 11.19 -8.60
N LEU A 54 5.09 11.70 -7.37
CA LEU A 54 4.60 11.03 -6.17
C LEU A 54 3.06 10.99 -6.11
N ALA A 55 2.36 11.95 -6.73
CA ALA A 55 0.90 11.94 -6.85
C ALA A 55 0.40 11.04 -8.00
N ALA A 56 1.14 10.93 -9.10
CA ALA A 56 0.73 10.27 -10.34
C ALA A 56 0.25 8.83 -10.12
N ASN A 57 0.95 8.04 -9.30
CA ASN A 57 0.57 6.67 -8.99
C ASN A 57 -0.77 6.55 -8.21
N ARG A 58 -1.13 7.60 -7.46
CA ARG A 58 -2.41 7.65 -6.73
C ARG A 58 -3.54 8.11 -7.64
N ILE A 59 -3.26 9.09 -8.49
CA ILE A 59 -4.23 9.63 -9.44
C ILE A 59 -4.66 8.56 -10.44
N ILE A 60 -3.73 7.81 -11.05
CA ILE A 60 -4.06 6.76 -12.01
C ILE A 60 -4.96 5.68 -11.41
N ARG A 61 -4.82 5.37 -10.12
CA ARG A 61 -5.66 4.39 -9.42
C ARG A 61 -7.14 4.80 -9.41
N ILE A 62 -7.43 6.10 -9.30
CA ILE A 62 -8.81 6.61 -9.30
C ILE A 62 -9.51 6.23 -10.61
N PHE A 63 -8.80 6.35 -11.72
CA PHE A 63 -9.35 6.05 -13.05
C PHE A 63 -9.36 4.56 -13.39
N THR A 64 -8.48 3.77 -12.81
CA THR A 64 -8.23 2.38 -13.22
C THR A 64 -8.86 1.34 -12.31
N LEU A 65 -9.22 1.67 -11.06
CA LEU A 65 -9.85 0.72 -10.12
C LEU A 65 -11.14 0.12 -10.67
N GLY A 66 -11.98 0.92 -11.33
CA GLY A 66 -13.21 0.44 -11.96
C GLY A 66 -12.94 -0.55 -13.11
N PRO A 67 -12.18 -0.17 -14.14
CA PRO A 67 -11.76 -1.07 -15.23
C PRO A 67 -11.07 -2.34 -14.75
N ILE A 68 -10.14 -2.24 -13.81
CA ILE A 68 -9.45 -3.40 -13.22
C ILE A 68 -10.44 -4.30 -12.49
N GLY A 69 -11.41 -3.73 -11.77
CA GLY A 69 -12.49 -4.47 -11.12
C GLY A 69 -13.36 -5.25 -12.10
N LEU A 70 -13.65 -4.69 -13.27
CA LEU A 70 -14.36 -5.39 -14.35
C LEU A 70 -13.51 -6.50 -14.98
N LEU A 71 -12.22 -6.25 -15.18
CA LEU A 71 -11.27 -7.22 -15.70
C LEU A 71 -11.11 -8.41 -14.74
N ALA A 72 -11.09 -8.16 -13.43
CA ALA A 72 -10.99 -9.17 -12.39
C ALA A 72 -12.19 -10.14 -12.33
N GLN A 73 -13.34 -9.78 -12.95
CA GLN A 73 -14.47 -10.71 -13.10
C GLN A 73 -14.21 -11.76 -14.18
N ARG A 74 -13.34 -11.47 -15.14
CA ARG A 74 -13.05 -12.33 -16.30
C ARG A 74 -11.73 -13.10 -16.15
N ILE A 75 -10.75 -12.48 -15.50
CA ILE A 75 -9.38 -13.01 -15.35
C ILE A 75 -9.22 -13.60 -13.95
N SER A 76 -8.52 -14.75 -13.84
CA SER A 76 -8.25 -15.37 -12.54
C SER A 76 -7.31 -14.50 -11.69
N PRO A 77 -7.47 -14.48 -10.34
CA PRO A 77 -6.62 -13.70 -9.44
C PRO A 77 -5.13 -14.02 -9.58
N ARG A 78 -4.77 -15.29 -9.84
CA ARG A 78 -3.37 -15.67 -10.11
C ARG A 78 -2.79 -14.98 -11.34
N LYS A 79 -3.52 -14.93 -12.46
CA LYS A 79 -3.06 -14.23 -13.67
C LYS A 79 -2.90 -12.74 -13.42
N LEU A 80 -3.83 -12.13 -12.68
CA LEU A 80 -3.74 -10.74 -12.26
C LEU A 80 -2.53 -10.50 -11.36
N ALA A 81 -2.24 -11.41 -10.41
CA ALA A 81 -1.05 -11.32 -9.56
C ALA A 81 0.24 -11.33 -10.40
N ILE A 82 0.34 -12.20 -11.39
CA ILE A 82 1.50 -12.28 -12.29
C ILE A 82 1.66 -10.97 -13.08
N VAL A 83 0.57 -10.45 -13.67
CA VAL A 83 0.60 -9.16 -14.39
C VAL A 83 1.02 -8.01 -13.48
N GLY A 84 0.47 -7.95 -12.27
CA GLY A 84 0.84 -6.94 -11.27
C GLY A 84 2.31 -7.05 -10.82
N ALA A 85 2.81 -8.29 -10.65
CA ALA A 85 4.21 -8.53 -10.29
C ALA A 85 5.17 -8.14 -11.42
N ILE A 86 4.86 -8.46 -12.68
CA ILE A 86 5.65 -8.02 -13.85
C ILE A 86 5.66 -6.48 -13.91
N GLY A 87 4.49 -5.86 -13.84
CA GLY A 87 4.38 -4.39 -13.92
C GLY A 87 5.12 -3.67 -12.79
N SER A 88 5.09 -4.21 -11.55
CA SER A 88 5.84 -3.64 -10.42
C SER A 88 7.36 -3.77 -10.60
N THR A 89 7.83 -4.91 -11.10
CA THR A 89 9.25 -5.16 -11.41
C THR A 89 9.75 -4.17 -12.46
N ILE A 90 9.03 -4.06 -13.59
CA ILE A 90 9.37 -3.12 -14.66
C ILE A 90 9.34 -1.68 -14.14
N SER A 91 8.31 -1.30 -13.39
CA SER A 91 8.20 0.04 -12.81
C SER A 91 9.40 0.39 -11.92
N THR A 92 9.83 -0.54 -11.06
CA THR A 92 10.97 -0.30 -10.16
C THR A 92 12.29 -0.20 -10.95
N LEU A 93 12.50 -1.06 -11.94
CA LEU A 93 13.66 -0.99 -12.84
C LEU A 93 13.70 0.33 -13.62
N LEU A 94 12.55 0.78 -14.14
CA LEU A 94 12.45 2.06 -14.84
C LEU A 94 12.86 3.25 -13.95
N CYS A 95 12.58 3.20 -12.64
CA CYS A 95 13.06 4.25 -11.73
C CYS A 95 14.60 4.28 -11.64
N GLY A 96 15.25 3.12 -11.80
CA GLY A 96 16.72 3.02 -11.73
C GLY A 96 17.44 3.51 -12.99
N ILE A 97 16.79 3.44 -14.15
CA ILE A 97 17.37 3.87 -15.45
C ILE A 97 16.77 5.18 -15.96
N ALA A 98 15.93 5.83 -15.13
CA ALA A 98 15.21 7.02 -15.56
C ALA A 98 16.14 8.25 -15.62
N GLU A 99 16.17 8.88 -16.77
CA GLU A 99 16.73 10.18 -17.00
C GLU A 99 15.59 11.14 -17.38
N GLY A 100 15.23 12.02 -16.44
CA GLY A 100 14.19 13.00 -16.64
C GLY A 100 12.75 12.55 -16.27
N PRO A 101 11.78 13.48 -16.36
CA PRO A 101 10.45 13.29 -15.79
C PRO A 101 9.57 12.27 -16.53
N THR A 102 9.79 12.10 -17.84
CA THR A 102 8.90 11.27 -18.69
C THR A 102 8.97 9.79 -18.33
N ILE A 103 10.18 9.24 -18.19
CA ILE A 103 10.39 7.82 -17.85
C ILE A 103 9.91 7.58 -16.41
N LEU A 104 10.23 8.50 -15.49
CA LEU A 104 9.72 8.42 -14.12
C LEU A 104 8.20 8.46 -14.06
N LEU A 105 7.55 9.31 -14.87
CA LEU A 105 6.10 9.38 -14.92
C LEU A 105 5.51 8.04 -15.42
N ALA A 106 6.06 7.49 -16.49
CA ALA A 106 5.66 6.16 -16.98
C ALA A 106 5.81 5.07 -15.91
N ALA A 107 6.95 5.05 -15.18
CA ALA A 107 7.19 4.16 -14.07
C ALA A 107 6.14 4.31 -12.97
N ARG A 108 5.82 5.57 -12.58
CA ARG A 108 4.84 5.85 -11.51
C ARG A 108 3.41 5.47 -11.91
N LEU A 109 3.03 5.68 -13.16
CA LEU A 109 1.73 5.26 -13.69
C LEU A 109 1.62 3.74 -13.74
N LEU A 110 2.66 3.05 -14.23
CA LEU A 110 2.72 1.58 -14.27
C LEU A 110 2.65 0.98 -12.86
N TRP A 111 3.36 1.57 -11.89
CA TRP A 111 3.24 1.18 -10.50
C TRP A 111 1.81 1.34 -9.96
N GLY A 112 1.17 2.48 -10.24
CA GLY A 112 -0.21 2.72 -9.81
C GLY A 112 -1.18 1.66 -10.30
N LEU A 113 -1.05 1.23 -11.56
CA LEU A 113 -1.80 0.13 -12.15
C LEU A 113 -1.51 -1.21 -11.45
N SER A 114 -0.24 -1.54 -11.30
CA SER A 114 0.21 -2.78 -10.65
C SER A 114 -0.28 -2.87 -9.22
N PHE A 115 -0.19 -1.77 -8.46
CA PHE A 115 -0.70 -1.68 -7.10
C PHE A 115 -2.21 -1.93 -7.01
N ALA A 116 -3.00 -1.34 -7.92
CA ALA A 116 -4.43 -1.53 -7.96
C ALA A 116 -4.80 -3.00 -8.25
N ILE A 117 -4.11 -3.63 -9.19
CA ILE A 117 -4.27 -5.05 -9.53
C ILE A 117 -3.94 -5.92 -8.31
N LEU A 118 -2.76 -5.76 -7.70
CA LEU A 118 -2.31 -6.58 -6.58
C LEU A 118 -3.19 -6.40 -5.34
N THR A 119 -3.68 -5.19 -5.08
CA THR A 119 -4.63 -4.93 -4.00
C THR A 119 -5.94 -5.71 -4.20
N LEU A 120 -6.45 -5.75 -5.43
CA LEU A 120 -7.66 -6.52 -5.76
C LEU A 120 -7.42 -8.02 -5.58
N VAL A 121 -6.24 -8.52 -5.93
CA VAL A 121 -5.84 -9.92 -5.72
C VAL A 121 -5.86 -10.27 -4.23
N ILE A 122 -5.27 -9.44 -3.38
CA ILE A 122 -5.31 -9.65 -1.92
C ILE A 122 -6.76 -9.72 -1.44
N TYR A 123 -7.60 -8.77 -1.85
CA TYR A 123 -9.01 -8.76 -1.43
C TYR A 123 -9.77 -10.00 -1.90
N SER A 124 -9.49 -10.52 -3.11
CA SER A 124 -10.16 -11.71 -3.63
C SER A 124 -9.93 -12.97 -2.79
N TYR A 125 -8.77 -13.08 -2.14
CA TYR A 125 -8.45 -14.18 -1.23
C TYR A 125 -8.86 -13.87 0.22
N ALA A 126 -8.58 -12.69 0.73
CA ALA A 126 -8.81 -12.32 2.12
C ALA A 126 -10.30 -12.33 2.52
N VAL A 127 -11.18 -11.90 1.59
CA VAL A 127 -12.64 -11.86 1.86
C VAL A 127 -13.37 -13.11 1.39
N SER A 128 -12.67 -14.17 0.99
CA SER A 128 -13.29 -15.45 0.60
C SER A 128 -14.08 -16.08 1.75
N ASP A 129 -13.56 -15.99 2.99
CA ASP A 129 -14.30 -16.30 4.22
C ASP A 129 -14.75 -15.00 4.89
N ARG A 130 -16.03 -14.70 4.79
CA ARG A 130 -16.62 -13.47 5.38
C ARG A 130 -16.51 -13.42 6.90
N ARG A 131 -16.50 -14.58 7.58
CA ARG A 131 -16.43 -14.65 9.06
C ARG A 131 -15.04 -14.26 9.57
N LYS A 132 -14.01 -14.54 8.79
CA LYS A 132 -12.60 -14.27 9.09
C LYS A 132 -12.01 -13.14 8.24
N ALA A 133 -12.86 -12.33 7.59
CA ALA A 133 -12.39 -11.29 6.68
C ALA A 133 -11.50 -10.26 7.39
N GLY A 134 -11.83 -9.87 8.61
CA GLY A 134 -10.99 -8.97 9.43
C GLY A 134 -9.63 -9.59 9.76
N THR A 135 -9.63 -10.81 10.27
CA THR A 135 -8.40 -11.56 10.59
C THR A 135 -7.51 -11.72 9.34
N ASN A 136 -8.09 -12.17 8.22
CA ASN A 136 -7.34 -12.34 6.96
C ASN A 136 -6.77 -11.01 6.45
N MET A 137 -7.54 -9.92 6.53
CA MET A 137 -7.07 -8.58 6.16
C MET A 137 -5.98 -8.08 7.08
N GLY A 138 -6.09 -8.34 8.39
CA GLY A 138 -5.07 -8.00 9.38
C GLY A 138 -3.73 -8.67 9.09
N TRP A 139 -3.72 -9.96 8.89
CA TRP A 139 -2.53 -10.70 8.53
C TRP A 139 -1.97 -10.33 7.16
N SER A 140 -2.83 -10.09 6.17
CA SER A 140 -2.37 -9.61 4.86
C SER A 140 -1.65 -8.27 4.97
N ARG A 141 -2.15 -7.39 5.83
CA ARG A 141 -1.54 -6.08 6.09
C ARG A 141 -0.18 -6.21 6.79
N ALA A 142 -0.07 -7.11 7.77
CA ALA A 142 1.19 -7.40 8.46
C ALA A 142 2.26 -7.87 7.47
N ILE A 143 1.98 -8.90 6.68
CA ILE A 143 2.91 -9.46 5.69
C ILE A 143 3.25 -8.43 4.59
N HIS A 144 2.25 -7.73 4.06
CA HIS A 144 2.44 -6.68 3.05
C HIS A 144 3.40 -5.57 3.55
N SER A 145 3.41 -5.27 4.85
CA SER A 145 4.24 -4.21 5.41
C SER A 145 5.69 -4.62 5.68
N VAL A 146 6.03 -5.92 5.65
CA VAL A 146 7.40 -6.40 5.94
C VAL A 146 8.42 -5.83 4.96
N GLY A 147 8.19 -5.98 3.66
CA GLY A 147 9.10 -5.48 2.64
C GLY A 147 9.33 -3.96 2.73
N PRO A 148 8.27 -3.14 2.73
CA PRO A 148 8.40 -1.69 2.93
C PRO A 148 9.13 -1.29 4.20
N SER A 149 8.89 -1.99 5.32
CA SER A 149 9.58 -1.69 6.58
C SER A 149 11.08 -1.94 6.45
N LEU A 150 11.48 -3.08 5.90
CA LEU A 150 12.88 -3.42 5.71
C LEU A 150 13.57 -2.45 4.76
N VAL A 151 12.94 -2.13 3.62
CA VAL A 151 13.54 -1.22 2.64
C VAL A 151 13.62 0.22 3.13
N LEU A 152 12.71 0.67 3.99
CA LEU A 152 12.78 2.00 4.57
C LEU A 152 13.85 2.12 5.67
N LEU A 153 14.19 1.02 6.34
CA LEU A 153 15.26 1.00 7.35
C LEU A 153 16.66 0.90 6.71
N VAL A 154 16.81 0.06 5.69
CA VAL A 154 18.12 -0.25 5.09
C VAL A 154 18.35 0.50 3.77
N GLY A 155 17.29 0.75 3.01
CA GLY A 155 17.36 1.32 1.67
C GLY A 155 17.98 2.72 1.58
N PRO A 156 17.71 3.66 2.51
CA PRO A 156 18.37 4.97 2.48
C PRO A 156 19.89 4.87 2.60
N TRP A 157 20.40 4.00 3.48
CA TRP A 157 21.83 3.73 3.58
C TRP A 157 22.38 3.11 2.28
N ALA A 158 21.71 2.10 1.77
CA ALA A 158 22.10 1.47 0.50
C ALA A 158 22.05 2.46 -0.69
N ALA A 159 21.12 3.43 -0.67
CA ALA A 159 21.04 4.46 -1.70
C ALA A 159 22.21 5.46 -1.63
N ILE A 160 22.78 5.69 -0.46
CA ILE A 160 24.01 6.51 -0.30
C ILE A 160 25.20 5.77 -0.91
N GLU A 161 25.37 4.49 -0.63
CA GLU A 161 26.51 3.68 -1.08
C GLU A 161 26.45 3.35 -2.58
N LEU A 162 25.28 2.93 -3.07
CA LEU A 162 25.09 2.47 -4.46
C LEU A 162 24.72 3.61 -5.43
N GLY A 163 24.33 4.75 -4.89
CA GLY A 163 23.75 5.86 -5.64
C GLY A 163 22.23 5.86 -5.67
N PRO A 164 21.61 7.08 -5.72
CA PRO A 164 20.17 7.26 -5.57
C PRO A 164 19.32 6.66 -6.71
N THR A 165 19.87 6.45 -7.89
CA THR A 165 19.22 5.80 -9.03
C THR A 165 19.52 4.31 -9.05
N ASN A 166 20.78 3.88 -8.89
CA ASN A 166 21.21 2.49 -8.99
C ASN A 166 20.52 1.57 -7.97
N ILE A 167 20.18 2.07 -6.79
CA ILE A 167 19.45 1.28 -5.79
C ILE A 167 18.14 0.72 -6.34
N PHE A 168 17.45 1.44 -7.25
CA PHE A 168 16.20 0.98 -7.85
C PHE A 168 16.41 -0.16 -8.85
N ILE A 169 17.59 -0.31 -9.44
CA ILE A 169 17.93 -1.48 -10.27
C ILE A 169 17.98 -2.73 -9.38
N TRP A 170 18.71 -2.66 -8.27
CA TRP A 170 18.78 -3.77 -7.30
C TRP A 170 17.43 -4.11 -6.70
N LEU A 171 16.66 -3.09 -6.29
CA LEU A 171 15.30 -3.29 -5.81
C LEU A 171 14.38 -3.87 -6.89
N GLY A 172 14.57 -3.53 -8.15
CA GLY A 172 13.81 -4.10 -9.26
C GLY A 172 14.08 -5.60 -9.42
N ILE A 173 15.34 -6.04 -9.28
CA ILE A 173 15.70 -7.46 -9.28
C ILE A 173 15.04 -8.19 -8.11
N ILE A 174 15.12 -7.61 -6.88
CA ILE A 174 14.49 -8.18 -5.69
C ILE A 174 12.95 -8.21 -5.83
N THR A 175 12.35 -7.15 -6.40
CA THR A 175 10.92 -7.10 -6.71
C THR A 175 10.52 -8.24 -7.65
N GLY A 176 11.39 -8.67 -8.55
CA GLY A 176 11.21 -9.82 -9.44
C GLY A 176 10.92 -11.14 -8.69
N LEU A 177 11.34 -11.27 -7.42
CA LEU A 177 11.00 -12.41 -6.57
C LEU A 177 9.50 -12.50 -6.26
N SER A 178 8.74 -11.44 -6.48
CA SER A 178 7.27 -11.48 -6.43
C SER A 178 6.67 -12.42 -7.49
N LEU A 179 7.35 -12.64 -8.63
CA LEU A 179 6.86 -13.48 -9.72
C LEU A 179 6.75 -14.96 -9.33
N PRO A 180 7.82 -15.66 -8.86
CA PRO A 180 7.70 -17.04 -8.44
C PRO A 180 6.63 -17.23 -7.36
N ILE A 181 6.49 -16.29 -6.43
CA ILE A 181 5.44 -16.35 -5.41
C ILE A 181 4.04 -16.21 -6.04
N ALA A 182 3.87 -15.35 -7.04
CA ALA A 182 2.61 -15.19 -7.76
C ALA A 182 2.20 -16.48 -8.51
N PHE A 183 3.15 -17.26 -8.98
CA PHE A 183 2.89 -18.57 -9.59
C PHE A 183 2.42 -19.64 -8.60
N LEU A 184 2.68 -19.50 -7.31
CA LEU A 184 2.21 -20.42 -6.27
C LEU A 184 0.74 -20.17 -5.88
N LEU A 185 0.16 -19.02 -6.24
CA LEU A 185 -1.23 -18.71 -5.93
C LEU A 185 -2.21 -19.70 -6.60
N PRO A 186 -3.33 -20.05 -5.96
CA PRO A 186 -4.39 -20.85 -6.56
C PRO A 186 -4.91 -20.22 -7.85
N LYS A 187 -5.20 -21.05 -8.85
CA LYS A 187 -5.77 -20.58 -10.14
C LYS A 187 -7.15 -19.94 -9.97
N GLU A 188 -7.92 -20.49 -9.06
CA GLU A 188 -9.26 -20.02 -8.73
C GLU A 188 -9.19 -19.09 -7.53
N GLY A 189 -9.99 -18.05 -7.52
CA GLY A 189 -10.19 -17.13 -6.42
C GLY A 189 -11.63 -16.66 -6.46
N ARG A 190 -12.10 -16.04 -5.39
CA ARG A 190 -13.44 -15.47 -5.42
C ARG A 190 -13.49 -14.38 -6.49
N LYS A 191 -14.30 -14.60 -7.51
CA LYS A 191 -14.58 -13.57 -8.51
C LYS A 191 -15.40 -12.47 -7.84
N ILE A 192 -14.86 -11.27 -7.81
CA ILE A 192 -15.56 -10.11 -7.27
C ILE A 192 -16.70 -9.76 -8.24
N LYS A 193 -17.89 -10.31 -8.00
CA LYS A 193 -19.07 -9.99 -8.80
C LYS A 193 -19.55 -8.59 -8.42
N SER A 194 -19.40 -7.62 -9.31
CA SER A 194 -20.07 -6.32 -9.14
C SER A 194 -21.51 -6.40 -9.62
N LYS A 195 -22.47 -6.08 -8.75
CA LYS A 195 -23.90 -6.02 -9.10
C LYS A 195 -24.20 -4.94 -10.15
N LYS A 196 -23.32 -3.96 -10.36
CA LYS A 196 -23.48 -2.89 -11.36
C LYS A 196 -22.20 -2.77 -12.17
N ASN A 197 -22.33 -3.03 -13.47
CA ASN A 197 -21.26 -2.93 -14.48
C ASN A 197 -20.93 -1.44 -14.77
N ARG A 198 -20.53 -0.68 -13.74
CA ARG A 198 -20.20 0.74 -13.88
C ARG A 198 -18.70 0.91 -13.87
N TRP A 199 -18.20 1.56 -14.90
CA TRP A 199 -16.79 1.92 -15.04
C TRP A 199 -16.33 2.87 -13.91
N PHE A 200 -17.18 3.84 -13.57
CA PHE A 200 -16.96 4.73 -12.43
C PHE A 200 -18.10 4.58 -11.42
N PRO A 201 -17.84 3.94 -10.25
CA PRO A 201 -18.81 3.95 -9.17
C PRO A 201 -19.00 5.40 -8.66
N LYS A 202 -20.23 5.77 -8.32
CA LYS A 202 -20.46 7.06 -7.66
C LYS A 202 -19.78 7.06 -6.31
N PRO A 203 -18.94 8.07 -6.00
CA PRO A 203 -18.28 8.16 -4.70
C PRO A 203 -19.32 8.29 -3.60
N LYS A 204 -19.10 7.58 -2.51
CA LYS A 204 -19.92 7.62 -1.30
C LYS A 204 -19.20 8.49 -0.25
N ARG A 205 -19.93 8.93 0.77
CA ARG A 205 -19.34 9.69 1.90
C ARG A 205 -18.15 8.98 2.55
N PHE A 206 -18.19 7.66 2.57
CA PHE A 206 -17.11 6.83 3.10
C PHE A 206 -15.83 6.86 2.24
N ASP A 207 -15.96 6.97 0.92
CA ASP A 207 -14.81 7.09 0.02
C ASP A 207 -14.10 8.44 0.22
N LEU A 208 -14.86 9.51 0.49
CA LEU A 208 -14.30 10.83 0.86
C LEU A 208 -13.51 10.76 2.18
N PHE A 209 -14.05 10.07 3.18
CA PHE A 209 -13.36 9.85 4.47
C PHE A 209 -12.00 9.15 4.27
N LEU A 210 -11.97 8.07 3.47
CA LEU A 210 -10.74 7.35 3.15
C LEU A 210 -9.75 8.20 2.35
N LEU A 211 -10.25 9.05 1.44
CA LEU A 211 -9.44 10.00 0.69
C LEU A 211 -8.75 11.00 1.63
N ILE A 212 -9.49 11.58 2.57
CA ILE A 212 -8.93 12.52 3.56
C ILE A 212 -7.84 11.84 4.40
N ILE A 213 -8.08 10.63 4.93
CA ILE A 213 -7.07 9.88 5.69
C ILE A 213 -5.84 9.60 4.83
N GLY A 214 -6.02 9.19 3.58
CA GLY A 214 -4.91 8.92 2.67
C GLY A 214 -4.09 10.16 2.35
N LEU A 215 -4.72 11.32 2.20
CA LEU A 215 -4.03 12.58 1.95
C LEU A 215 -3.27 13.08 3.19
N THR A 216 -3.91 13.04 4.37
CA THR A 216 -3.31 13.57 5.60
C THR A 216 -2.24 12.65 6.17
N VAL A 217 -2.58 11.40 6.48
CA VAL A 217 -1.68 10.48 7.20
C VAL A 217 -0.65 9.83 6.28
N ASP A 218 -1.05 9.40 5.08
CA ASP A 218 -0.16 8.68 4.15
C ASP A 218 0.56 9.62 3.17
N GLY A 219 0.06 10.85 3.00
CA GLY A 219 0.63 11.84 2.09
C GLY A 219 1.46 12.89 2.83
N ILE A 220 0.78 13.90 3.35
CA ILE A 220 1.41 15.10 3.93
C ILE A 220 2.37 14.76 5.06
N PHE A 221 1.97 13.86 5.97
CA PHE A 221 2.82 13.46 7.10
C PHE A 221 4.12 12.77 6.64
N ALA A 222 4.07 11.86 5.66
CA ALA A 222 5.25 11.13 5.21
C ALA A 222 6.25 12.02 4.48
N ILE A 223 5.77 12.92 3.61
CA ILE A 223 6.63 13.84 2.85
C ILE A 223 7.14 14.95 3.76
N GLY A 224 6.26 15.51 4.60
CA GLY A 224 6.57 16.61 5.49
C GLY A 224 7.73 16.29 6.44
N ILE A 225 7.71 15.14 7.10
CA ILE A 225 8.81 14.73 8.00
C ILE A 225 10.16 14.73 7.29
N THR A 226 10.24 14.12 6.09
CA THR A 226 11.52 14.02 5.36
C THR A 226 12.04 15.40 4.96
N LEU A 227 11.16 16.28 4.48
CA LEU A 227 11.53 17.64 4.08
C LEU A 227 11.96 18.50 5.28
N THR A 228 11.21 18.45 6.40
CA THR A 228 11.55 19.21 7.61
C THR A 228 12.93 18.80 8.15
N ILE A 229 13.25 17.50 8.12
CA ILE A 229 14.58 17.03 8.54
C ILE A 229 15.65 17.50 7.55
N ALA A 230 15.36 17.54 6.24
CA ALA A 230 16.29 17.98 5.22
C ALA A 230 16.67 19.47 5.31
N GLU A 231 15.78 20.30 5.85
CA GLU A 231 16.06 21.73 6.10
C GLU A 231 17.15 21.96 7.15
N SER A 232 17.29 21.04 8.11
CA SER A 232 18.20 21.18 9.27
C SER A 232 19.39 20.23 9.25
N SER A 233 19.52 19.35 8.23
CA SER A 233 20.53 18.30 8.20
C SER A 233 21.01 17.98 6.78
N SER A 234 22.09 17.19 6.67
CA SER A 234 22.57 16.70 5.37
C SER A 234 21.55 15.81 4.67
N VAL A 235 21.62 15.71 3.33
CA VAL A 235 20.75 14.84 2.52
C VAL A 235 20.80 13.39 3.01
N GLY A 236 22.00 12.88 3.34
CA GLY A 236 22.16 11.53 3.88
C GLY A 236 21.45 11.33 5.22
N THR A 237 21.62 12.28 6.14
CA THR A 237 20.94 12.24 7.46
C THR A 237 19.42 12.31 7.30
N ALA A 238 18.93 13.20 6.43
CA ALA A 238 17.49 13.32 6.16
C ALA A 238 16.89 12.02 5.59
N MET A 239 17.60 11.35 4.68
CA MET A 239 17.17 10.07 4.11
C MET A 239 17.11 8.97 5.16
N ILE A 240 18.16 8.81 5.98
CA ILE A 240 18.24 7.76 7.01
C ILE A 240 17.16 8.00 8.07
N THR A 241 17.10 9.22 8.62
CA THR A 241 16.16 9.53 9.71
C THR A 241 14.70 9.50 9.23
N GLY A 242 14.41 10.10 8.07
CA GLY A 242 13.08 10.06 7.46
C GLY A 242 12.65 8.64 7.12
N GLY A 243 13.55 7.83 6.55
CA GLY A 243 13.33 6.42 6.27
C GLY A 243 13.07 5.60 7.54
N ALA A 244 13.85 5.81 8.59
CA ALA A 244 13.68 5.13 9.88
C ALA A 244 12.33 5.47 10.54
N LEU A 245 11.91 6.74 10.55
CA LEU A 245 10.63 7.16 11.12
C LEU A 245 9.45 6.58 10.35
N ILE A 246 9.48 6.63 9.02
CA ILE A 246 8.42 6.06 8.19
C ILE A 246 8.43 4.53 8.30
N GLY A 247 9.61 3.91 8.36
CA GLY A 247 9.79 2.47 8.56
C GLY A 247 9.24 2.01 9.90
N LEU A 248 9.57 2.70 11.00
CA LEU A 248 9.04 2.41 12.33
C LEU A 248 7.51 2.50 12.38
N ARG A 249 6.93 3.53 11.76
CA ARG A 249 5.47 3.63 11.59
C ARG A 249 4.90 2.39 10.89
N ARG A 250 5.55 1.90 9.82
CA ARG A 250 5.12 0.70 9.09
C ARG A 250 5.21 -0.56 9.95
N VAL A 251 6.25 -0.69 10.76
CA VAL A 251 6.39 -1.82 11.71
C VAL A 251 5.26 -1.82 12.72
N LEU A 252 4.94 -0.65 13.32
CA LEU A 252 3.82 -0.51 14.26
C LEU A 252 2.48 -0.86 13.58
N GLU A 253 2.23 -0.34 12.38
CA GLU A 253 1.03 -0.69 11.61
C GLU A 253 0.94 -2.19 11.33
N ALA A 254 2.07 -2.83 10.96
CA ALA A 254 2.13 -4.27 10.71
C ALA A 254 1.78 -5.09 11.95
N SER A 255 2.35 -4.72 13.10
CA SER A 255 2.14 -5.41 14.37
C SER A 255 0.71 -5.28 14.89
N LEU A 256 0.10 -4.11 14.72
CA LEU A 256 -1.26 -3.82 15.20
C LEU A 256 -2.37 -4.34 14.27
N SER A 257 -2.08 -4.52 12.99
CA SER A 257 -3.09 -4.91 12.00
C SER A 257 -3.74 -6.28 12.27
N PRO A 258 -3.02 -7.35 12.66
CA PRO A 258 -3.66 -8.62 13.01
C PRO A 258 -4.59 -8.50 14.22
N VAL A 259 -4.17 -7.75 15.24
CA VAL A 259 -4.98 -7.50 16.45
C VAL A 259 -6.27 -6.77 16.07
N GLY A 260 -6.16 -5.71 15.26
CA GLY A 260 -7.31 -4.97 14.73
C GLY A 260 -8.27 -5.85 13.93
N GLY A 261 -7.74 -6.78 13.14
CA GLY A 261 -8.53 -7.73 12.36
C GLY A 261 -9.31 -8.71 13.24
N ILE A 262 -8.66 -9.31 14.23
CA ILE A 262 -9.29 -10.24 15.19
C ILE A 262 -10.37 -9.53 16.01
N LEU A 263 -10.05 -8.34 16.54
CA LEU A 263 -11.02 -7.53 17.29
C LEU A 263 -12.21 -7.13 16.40
N GLY A 264 -11.95 -6.81 15.11
CA GLY A 264 -12.99 -6.50 14.13
C GLY A 264 -13.96 -7.65 13.90
N ASP A 265 -13.44 -8.87 13.79
CA ASP A 265 -14.27 -10.06 13.62
C ASP A 265 -15.09 -10.38 14.88
N HIS A 266 -14.56 -10.09 16.08
CA HIS A 266 -15.23 -10.37 17.36
C HIS A 266 -16.26 -9.30 17.76
N PHE A 267 -15.88 -8.03 17.77
CA PHE A 267 -16.73 -6.92 18.26
C PHE A 267 -17.55 -6.22 17.17
N GLY A 268 -17.30 -6.56 15.91
CA GLY A 268 -17.89 -5.90 14.74
C GLY A 268 -17.08 -4.72 14.22
N PRO A 269 -16.74 -4.72 12.91
CA PRO A 269 -15.83 -3.74 12.34
C PRO A 269 -16.38 -2.31 12.38
N ASN A 270 -17.71 -2.12 12.32
CA ASN A 270 -18.31 -0.78 12.32
C ASN A 270 -18.10 -0.02 13.64
N ARG A 271 -18.25 -0.72 14.80
CA ARG A 271 -18.00 -0.12 16.12
C ARG A 271 -16.55 0.27 16.31
N LEU A 272 -15.64 -0.63 15.92
CA LEU A 272 -14.21 -0.37 16.01
C LEU A 272 -13.74 0.72 15.02
N LEU A 273 -14.35 0.85 13.85
CA LEU A 273 -14.10 1.96 12.95
C LEU A 273 -14.45 3.30 13.59
N LEU A 274 -15.59 3.38 14.29
CA LEU A 274 -15.97 4.60 15.02
C LEU A 274 -14.92 4.94 16.10
N ILE A 275 -14.56 3.96 16.94
CA ILE A 275 -13.56 4.15 18.00
C ILE A 275 -12.21 4.58 17.40
N SER A 276 -11.78 3.93 16.31
CA SER A 276 -10.52 4.27 15.63
C SER A 276 -10.56 5.68 15.03
N THR A 277 -11.72 6.14 14.54
CA THR A 277 -11.88 7.50 14.03
C THR A 277 -11.82 8.55 15.16
N LEU A 278 -12.43 8.26 16.30
CA LEU A 278 -12.33 9.13 17.48
C LEU A 278 -10.88 9.17 18.02
N LEU A 279 -10.20 8.03 18.05
CA LEU A 279 -8.78 7.96 18.41
C LEU A 279 -7.89 8.74 17.44
N LEU A 280 -8.20 8.74 16.15
CA LEU A 280 -7.50 9.55 15.15
C LEU A 280 -7.69 11.03 15.40
N ALA A 281 -8.93 11.48 15.69
CA ALA A 281 -9.23 12.86 16.00
C ALA A 281 -8.52 13.32 17.29
N LEU A 282 -8.54 12.48 18.33
CA LEU A 282 -7.80 12.72 19.58
C LEU A 282 -6.29 12.83 19.32
N GLY A 283 -5.74 11.95 18.49
CA GLY A 283 -4.31 11.99 18.13
C GLY A 283 -3.92 13.32 17.48
N PHE A 284 -4.71 13.83 16.54
CA PHE A 284 -4.45 15.14 15.95
C PHE A 284 -4.62 16.28 16.95
N ALA A 285 -5.61 16.23 17.83
CA ALA A 285 -5.80 17.23 18.89
C ALA A 285 -4.60 17.25 19.85
N LEU A 286 -4.04 16.10 20.22
CA LEU A 286 -2.83 16.02 21.06
C LEU A 286 -1.59 16.54 20.34
N LEU A 287 -1.46 16.36 19.02
CA LEU A 287 -0.36 16.95 18.24
C LEU A 287 -0.41 18.48 18.27
N THR A 288 -1.60 19.09 18.23
CA THR A 288 -1.76 20.54 18.30
C THR A 288 -1.65 21.08 19.74
N ALA A 289 -1.76 20.23 20.76
CA ALA A 289 -1.63 20.55 22.18
C ALA A 289 -0.22 20.30 22.75
N ASP A 290 0.82 20.24 21.88
CA ASP A 290 2.23 20.01 22.22
C ASP A 290 2.54 18.65 22.89
N PHE A 291 1.71 17.62 22.61
CA PHE A 291 1.99 16.23 23.00
C PHE A 291 2.35 15.35 21.78
N PRO A 292 3.47 15.60 21.06
CA PRO A 292 3.73 14.99 19.75
C PRO A 292 3.92 13.47 19.81
N LEU A 293 4.50 12.90 20.86
CA LEU A 293 4.72 11.46 20.98
C LEU A 293 3.41 10.70 21.19
N ILE A 294 2.56 11.18 22.11
CA ILE A 294 1.28 10.53 22.42
C ILE A 294 0.32 10.71 21.24
N GLY A 295 0.23 11.92 20.70
CA GLY A 295 -0.60 12.22 19.55
C GLY A 295 -0.18 11.40 18.32
N GLY A 296 1.10 11.36 18.03
CA GLY A 296 1.66 10.54 16.92
C GLY A 296 1.36 9.04 17.09
N PHE A 297 1.52 8.51 18.29
CA PHE A 297 1.17 7.12 18.59
C PHE A 297 -0.31 6.83 18.37
N CYS A 298 -1.22 7.70 18.88
CA CYS A 298 -2.66 7.58 18.65
C CYS A 298 -3.02 7.59 17.17
N VAL A 299 -2.40 8.47 16.37
CA VAL A 299 -2.61 8.55 14.91
C VAL A 299 -2.18 7.25 14.23
N VAL A 300 -1.01 6.69 14.58
CA VAL A 300 -0.51 5.44 13.98
C VAL A 300 -1.41 4.26 14.34
N VAL A 301 -1.81 4.12 15.60
CA VAL A 301 -2.71 3.05 16.05
C VAL A 301 -4.06 3.15 15.33
N ALA A 302 -4.67 4.33 15.32
CA ALA A 302 -5.94 4.57 14.63
C ALA A 302 -5.85 4.21 13.14
N ARG A 303 -4.77 4.63 12.48
CA ARG A 303 -4.53 4.35 11.06
C ARG A 303 -4.39 2.86 10.77
N ALA A 304 -3.66 2.12 11.62
CA ALA A 304 -3.50 0.68 11.49
C ALA A 304 -4.86 -0.05 11.58
N LEU A 305 -5.68 0.32 12.56
CA LEU A 305 -7.01 -0.26 12.74
C LEU A 305 -7.95 0.07 11.56
N ILE A 306 -8.04 1.32 11.15
CA ILE A 306 -8.89 1.75 10.03
C ILE A 306 -8.52 0.98 8.75
N ALA A 307 -7.22 0.77 8.49
CA ALA A 307 -6.75 0.09 7.28
C ALA A 307 -7.24 -1.36 7.13
N VAL A 308 -7.54 -2.02 8.24
CA VAL A 308 -8.01 -3.41 8.29
C VAL A 308 -9.54 -3.48 8.37
N LEU A 309 -10.13 -2.62 9.18
CA LEU A 309 -11.55 -2.69 9.52
C LEU A 309 -12.46 -2.27 8.36
N TRP A 310 -12.05 -1.28 7.55
CA TRP A 310 -12.90 -0.82 6.46
C TRP A 310 -13.11 -1.87 5.34
N PRO A 311 -12.10 -2.62 4.88
CA PRO A 311 -12.33 -3.70 3.91
C PRO A 311 -13.18 -4.84 4.50
N ALA A 312 -12.98 -5.15 5.80
CA ALA A 312 -13.76 -6.15 6.51
C ALA A 312 -15.24 -5.75 6.60
N GLU A 313 -15.53 -4.47 6.89
CA GLU A 313 -16.91 -3.96 6.94
C GLU A 313 -17.58 -4.00 5.56
N ILE A 314 -16.87 -3.64 4.49
CA ILE A 314 -17.40 -3.75 3.12
C ILE A 314 -17.70 -5.21 2.79
N ALA A 315 -16.79 -6.15 3.12
CA ALA A 315 -16.97 -7.57 2.86
C ALA A 315 -18.21 -8.16 3.57
N ARG A 316 -18.58 -7.63 4.75
CA ARG A 316 -19.78 -8.05 5.48
C ARG A 316 -21.08 -7.52 4.88
N ARG A 317 -21.05 -6.34 4.25
CA ARG A 317 -22.24 -5.70 3.65
C ARG A 317 -22.56 -6.19 2.23
N THR A 318 -21.60 -6.81 1.54
CA THR A 318 -21.75 -7.35 0.17
C THR A 318 -21.98 -8.84 0.16
#